data_eb74c253516bbb66d608b331f693dffb
#
_entry.id   eb74c253516bbb66d608b331f693dffb
#
_cell.length_a   1.000
_cell.length_b   1.000
_cell.length_c   1.000
_cell.angle_alpha   90.00
_cell.angle_beta   90.00
_cell.angle_gamma   90.00
#
_symmetry.space_group_name_H-M   'P 1'
#
loop_
_entity.id
_entity.type
_entity.pdbx_description
1 polymer ?
#
loop_
_entity_poly.entity_id
_entity_poly.type
_entity_poly.pdbx_seq_one_letter_code
_entity_poly.pdbx_strand_id
1 'polypeptide(L)'
;MLFRQMKTAIQFLLVTALGAVLLGSQPADASEPRIVNLYNFVRNSDYRLPDSENALFETTRQQIQLIKQAGLPATWALQYDALINPRYQKLFKSQLGANDEIAAWWEIPRPLAEKAGLKWRGRHDWDSTANIGFSPGYTPDERRKLVDVYMADFKAIFGYYPRTVGSWYIDEVTLAYMTDKYGIVASCNCKDQVGTDGYTLWGGYWNHAYYPSRLNAYMPAQTKAGQIKVPIFRMLGSDPIYQYGTTPGMFTLEPVYPVAGGSADWVAWFMDNLIHQPSLAFAYTQAGQENSFGWDAMKTGLTLQVALLAKEARAGEIQVETLAQAGQWFQHHFSVTPPTSVVALTDWKHQNRKTVWYDSRFYRLNLLWENGTFFIRDLHRFDENIISPTHDTILTTTSLAYETLPVMDGCLWSGTEPAGIWPVLLSADGNSSSMTTDGPPEIAELNRTDLSIRQPLRGGGTFSIICRESKVAFSGVDGQGKPLHWAWDMVGGTQQKSAVQSVTSKSITYNNAGISYQLRLSPDAGFCEQLSNGTIRLNPDSSGKLGLILSGFQ
;
A
#
# COMPACT_ATOMS: atom_id res chain seq x y z
N MET A 1 0.96 -71.76 56.34
CA MET A 1 1.43 -73.10 55.98
C MET A 1 1.56 -73.21 54.49
N LEU A 2 2.80 -73.44 54.10
CA LEU A 2 3.31 -74.10 52.89
C LEU A 2 2.95 -73.47 51.53
N PHE A 3 3.92 -72.81 50.88
CA PHE A 3 4.96 -73.39 50.01
C PHE A 3 4.37 -74.18 48.82
N ARG A 4 4.55 -73.80 47.57
CA ARG A 4 5.74 -73.88 46.69
C ARG A 4 5.37 -73.64 45.24
N GLN A 5 6.11 -72.79 44.62
CA GLN A 5 6.94 -72.97 43.42
C GLN A 5 6.32 -73.27 42.03
N MET A 6 6.51 -72.32 41.18
CA MET A 6 7.37 -72.33 39.96
C MET A 6 6.95 -73.23 38.78
N LYS A 7 6.67 -72.67 37.61
CA LYS A 7 7.59 -72.56 36.46
C LYS A 7 6.93 -72.02 35.22
N THR A 8 7.51 -70.98 34.70
CA THR A 8 7.81 -70.60 33.32
C THR A 8 7.01 -71.25 32.15
N ALA A 9 6.32 -70.42 31.37
CA ALA A 9 6.21 -70.58 29.92
C ALA A 9 6.04 -69.19 29.31
N ILE A 10 7.01 -68.82 28.45
CA ILE A 10 7.06 -67.66 27.61
C ILE A 10 6.07 -67.86 26.47
N GLN A 11 5.08 -66.94 26.36
CA GLN A 11 4.33 -66.79 25.11
C GLN A 11 4.38 -65.32 24.72
N PHE A 12 5.01 -65.05 23.59
CA PHE A 12 5.02 -63.79 22.86
C PHE A 12 3.57 -63.43 22.50
N LEU A 13 3.04 -62.37 23.10
CA LEU A 13 1.88 -61.67 22.57
C LEU A 13 2.38 -60.33 21.99
N LEU A 14 2.31 -60.22 20.66
CA LEU A 14 2.41 -58.94 19.95
C LEU A 14 1.25 -58.05 20.43
N VAL A 15 1.57 -57.02 21.20
CA VAL A 15 0.65 -55.90 21.42
C VAL A 15 0.96 -54.88 20.37
N THR A 16 0.12 -54.84 19.33
CA THR A 16 0.04 -53.73 18.40
C THR A 16 -0.47 -52.51 19.15
N ALA A 17 0.43 -51.65 19.57
CA ALA A 17 0.08 -50.33 20.08
C ALA A 17 -0.38 -49.49 18.88
N LEU A 18 -1.68 -49.30 18.71
CA LEU A 18 -2.25 -48.24 17.90
C LEU A 18 -1.86 -46.92 18.59
N GLY A 19 -0.81 -46.30 18.10
CA GLY A 19 -0.50 -44.92 18.42
C GLY A 19 -1.59 -44.02 17.83
N ALA A 20 -2.57 -43.63 18.63
CA ALA A 20 -3.41 -42.50 18.33
C ALA A 20 -2.50 -41.27 18.31
N VAL A 21 -2.07 -40.87 17.09
CA VAL A 21 -1.54 -39.54 16.86
C VAL A 21 -2.69 -38.59 17.17
N LEU A 22 -2.67 -38.01 18.36
CA LEU A 22 -3.40 -36.79 18.67
C LEU A 22 -2.81 -35.73 17.72
N LEU A 23 -3.45 -35.60 16.56
CA LEU A 23 -3.39 -34.37 15.80
C LEU A 23 -3.97 -33.31 16.74
N GLY A 24 -3.07 -32.65 17.48
CA GLY A 24 -3.42 -31.42 18.16
C GLY A 24 -3.99 -30.51 17.08
N SER A 25 -5.30 -30.22 17.21
CA SER A 25 -5.89 -29.10 16.49
C SER A 25 -5.02 -27.91 16.85
N GLN A 26 -4.21 -27.45 15.89
CA GLN A 26 -3.67 -26.11 15.98
C GLN A 26 -4.87 -25.19 16.26
N PRO A 27 -4.77 -24.24 17.20
CA PRO A 27 -5.82 -23.25 17.35
C PRO A 27 -6.06 -22.68 15.95
N ALA A 28 -7.33 -22.58 15.56
CA ALA A 28 -7.72 -21.91 14.33
C ALA A 28 -6.92 -20.61 14.28
N ASP A 29 -6.07 -20.43 13.25
CA ASP A 29 -5.27 -19.22 13.08
C ASP A 29 -6.24 -18.06 13.23
N ALA A 30 -6.01 -17.21 14.22
CA ALA A 30 -6.80 -15.99 14.37
C ALA A 30 -6.73 -15.28 13.02
N SER A 31 -7.89 -15.00 12.43
CA SER A 31 -7.96 -14.31 11.13
C SER A 31 -7.06 -13.07 11.18
N GLU A 32 -6.28 -12.87 10.14
CA GLU A 32 -5.37 -11.73 10.07
C GLU A 32 -6.11 -10.42 10.35
N PRO A 33 -5.54 -9.48 11.13
CA PRO A 33 -6.28 -8.31 11.59
C PRO A 33 -6.70 -7.40 10.43
N ARG A 34 -7.86 -6.80 10.57
CA ARG A 34 -8.43 -5.79 9.68
C ARG A 34 -8.34 -4.45 10.38
N ILE A 35 -7.28 -3.67 10.11
CA ILE A 35 -6.97 -2.44 10.84
C ILE A 35 -7.52 -1.23 10.08
N VAL A 36 -8.22 -0.36 10.78
CA VAL A 36 -8.69 0.93 10.27
C VAL A 36 -8.18 2.04 11.17
N ASN A 37 -7.44 3.00 10.62
CA ASN A 37 -7.10 4.22 11.34
C ASN A 37 -8.09 5.34 10.97
N LEU A 38 -8.73 5.94 11.99
CA LEU A 38 -9.40 7.23 11.83
C LEU A 38 -8.35 8.33 11.99
N TYR A 39 -7.88 8.87 10.87
CA TYR A 39 -6.79 9.82 10.83
C TYR A 39 -7.27 11.19 10.35
N ASN A 40 -7.20 12.19 11.21
CA ASN A 40 -7.63 13.55 10.92
C ASN A 40 -6.43 14.48 11.08
N PHE A 41 -6.05 15.17 10.03
CA PHE A 41 -4.99 16.16 10.13
C PHE A 41 -5.57 17.58 10.12
N VAL A 42 -4.94 18.46 10.89
CA VAL A 42 -5.52 19.70 11.33
C VAL A 42 -4.58 20.86 11.03
N ARG A 43 -5.04 21.80 10.22
CA ARG A 43 -4.43 23.09 9.94
C ARG A 43 -5.20 24.19 10.67
N ASN A 44 -4.54 25.29 11.04
CA ASN A 44 -5.18 26.48 11.57
C ASN A 44 -5.61 27.44 10.46
N SER A 45 -4.88 27.47 9.34
CA SER A 45 -5.15 28.38 8.24
C SER A 45 -5.05 27.66 6.88
N ASP A 46 -5.87 28.11 5.93
CA ASP A 46 -5.80 27.71 4.53
C ASP A 46 -6.16 28.92 3.67
N TYR A 47 -5.22 29.40 2.86
CA TYR A 47 -5.39 30.59 2.01
C TYR A 47 -6.51 30.44 0.97
N ARG A 48 -6.96 29.21 0.70
CA ARG A 48 -8.04 28.90 -0.24
C ARG A 48 -9.44 29.18 0.34
N LEU A 49 -9.54 29.34 1.67
CA LEU A 49 -10.81 29.49 2.38
C LEU A 49 -10.91 30.90 3.00
N PRO A 50 -12.04 31.63 2.79
CA PRO A 50 -12.33 32.83 3.56
C PRO A 50 -12.60 32.46 5.03
N ASP A 51 -12.19 33.31 5.98
CA ASP A 51 -12.34 33.07 7.44
C ASP A 51 -11.86 31.66 7.86
N SER A 52 -10.74 31.20 7.27
CA SER A 52 -10.26 29.84 7.41
C SER A 52 -10.06 29.42 8.88
N GLU A 53 -9.53 30.30 9.73
CA GLU A 53 -9.25 29.97 11.14
C GLU A 53 -10.51 29.52 11.91
N ASN A 54 -11.64 30.20 11.73
CA ASN A 54 -12.88 29.81 12.39
C ASN A 54 -13.52 28.57 11.74
N ALA A 55 -13.54 28.51 10.40
CA ALA A 55 -14.11 27.39 9.67
C ALA A 55 -13.36 26.08 9.97
N LEU A 56 -12.02 26.12 9.97
CA LEU A 56 -11.17 24.97 10.25
C LEU A 56 -11.28 24.51 11.71
N PHE A 57 -11.30 25.44 12.64
CA PHE A 57 -11.49 25.13 14.07
C PHE A 57 -12.85 24.47 14.32
N GLU A 58 -13.93 25.03 13.78
CA GLU A 58 -15.27 24.48 13.94
C GLU A 58 -15.39 23.09 13.30
N THR A 59 -14.81 22.90 12.13
CA THR A 59 -14.74 21.58 11.46
C THR A 59 -14.08 20.55 12.37
N THR A 60 -12.90 20.86 12.92
CA THR A 60 -12.19 19.97 13.85
C THR A 60 -13.05 19.65 15.08
N ARG A 61 -13.73 20.64 15.65
CA ARG A 61 -14.61 20.45 16.80
C ARG A 61 -15.75 19.48 16.48
N GLN A 62 -16.36 19.60 15.30
CA GLN A 62 -17.44 18.72 14.84
C GLN A 62 -16.95 17.29 14.57
N GLN A 63 -15.77 17.14 13.95
CA GLN A 63 -15.14 15.83 13.74
C GLN A 63 -14.91 15.12 15.09
N ILE A 64 -14.31 15.80 16.07
CA ILE A 64 -14.08 15.24 17.42
C ILE A 64 -15.42 14.81 18.06
N GLN A 65 -16.44 15.65 17.99
CA GLN A 65 -17.74 15.35 18.58
C GLN A 65 -18.38 14.11 17.96
N LEU A 66 -18.37 14.00 16.64
CA LEU A 66 -18.93 12.86 15.91
C LEU A 66 -18.21 11.55 16.26
N ILE A 67 -16.87 11.53 16.17
CA ILE A 67 -16.08 10.32 16.40
C ILE A 67 -16.17 9.88 17.86
N LYS A 68 -16.12 10.82 18.80
CA LYS A 68 -16.29 10.56 20.25
C LYS A 68 -17.68 9.99 20.59
N GLN A 69 -18.76 10.50 19.96
CA GLN A 69 -20.11 9.97 20.14
C GLN A 69 -20.23 8.52 19.65
N ALA A 70 -19.47 8.13 18.65
CA ALA A 70 -19.40 6.76 18.16
C ALA A 70 -18.55 5.82 19.03
N GLY A 71 -17.76 6.37 19.98
CA GLY A 71 -16.87 5.62 20.86
C GLY A 71 -15.64 5.05 20.17
N LEU A 72 -15.23 5.64 19.05
CA LEU A 72 -14.07 5.19 18.29
C LEU A 72 -12.81 5.99 18.66
N PRO A 73 -11.62 5.36 18.72
CA PRO A 73 -10.36 6.06 18.82
C PRO A 73 -10.01 6.75 17.50
N ALA A 74 -9.25 7.85 17.57
CA ALA A 74 -8.78 8.56 16.39
C ALA A 74 -7.39 9.16 16.60
N THR A 75 -6.68 9.39 15.50
CA THR A 75 -5.42 10.14 15.46
C THR A 75 -5.70 11.55 14.93
N TRP A 76 -5.21 12.54 15.67
CA TRP A 76 -5.34 13.96 15.38
C TRP A 76 -3.95 14.55 15.13
N ALA A 77 -3.59 14.70 13.87
CA ALA A 77 -2.26 15.15 13.47
C ALA A 77 -2.25 16.65 13.24
N LEU A 78 -1.44 17.36 14.01
CA LEU A 78 -1.42 18.82 14.01
C LEU A 78 -0.35 19.38 13.10
N GLN A 79 -0.72 20.22 12.14
CA GLN A 79 0.23 21.12 11.50
C GLN A 79 0.75 22.11 12.55
N TYR A 80 1.94 22.67 12.35
CA TYR A 80 2.58 23.51 13.36
C TYR A 80 1.76 24.75 13.75
N ASP A 81 1.05 25.36 12.81
CA ASP A 81 0.17 26.52 13.07
C ASP A 81 -1.02 26.16 14.00
N ALA A 82 -1.60 24.98 13.82
CA ALA A 82 -2.61 24.46 14.74
C ALA A 82 -2.02 24.06 16.09
N LEU A 83 -0.82 23.45 16.10
CA LEU A 83 -0.10 23.08 17.33
C LEU A 83 0.12 24.26 18.27
N ILE A 84 0.58 25.39 17.74
CA ILE A 84 0.89 26.57 18.55
C ILE A 84 -0.33 27.43 18.90
N ASN A 85 -1.49 27.16 18.31
CA ASN A 85 -2.71 27.94 18.55
C ASN A 85 -3.39 27.53 19.88
N PRO A 86 -3.57 28.44 20.87
CA PRO A 86 -4.18 28.12 22.16
C PRO A 86 -5.61 27.56 22.07
N ARG A 87 -6.39 27.91 21.03
CA ARG A 87 -7.76 27.37 20.82
C ARG A 87 -7.72 25.86 20.61
N TYR A 88 -6.84 25.38 19.73
CA TYR A 88 -6.66 23.95 19.47
C TYR A 88 -6.06 23.22 20.67
N GLN A 89 -5.06 23.81 21.35
CA GLN A 89 -4.49 23.24 22.58
C GLN A 89 -5.57 22.98 23.63
N LYS A 90 -6.45 23.98 23.87
CA LYS A 90 -7.57 23.85 24.80
C LYS A 90 -8.57 22.78 24.33
N LEU A 91 -8.91 22.77 23.04
CA LEU A 91 -9.84 21.80 22.46
C LEU A 91 -9.34 20.36 22.67
N PHE A 92 -8.12 20.07 22.27
CA PHE A 92 -7.55 18.72 22.36
C PHE A 92 -7.36 18.28 23.81
N LYS A 93 -6.82 19.12 24.67
CA LYS A 93 -6.66 18.81 26.11
C LYS A 93 -7.98 18.55 26.84
N SER A 94 -9.10 19.13 26.39
CA SER A 94 -10.39 19.00 27.06
C SER A 94 -11.33 17.96 26.43
N GLN A 95 -11.15 17.61 25.17
CA GLN A 95 -12.10 16.76 24.43
C GLN A 95 -11.59 15.35 24.14
N LEU A 96 -10.28 15.17 23.98
CA LEU A 96 -9.72 13.86 23.66
C LEU A 96 -9.60 12.97 24.90
N GLY A 97 -9.82 11.68 24.70
CA GLY A 97 -9.72 10.63 25.72
C GLY A 97 -8.36 9.93 25.68
N ALA A 98 -8.18 8.98 26.61
CA ALA A 98 -6.95 8.18 26.68
C ALA A 98 -6.73 7.27 25.46
N ASN A 99 -7.78 6.97 24.70
CA ASN A 99 -7.72 6.13 23.50
C ASN A 99 -7.44 6.93 22.23
N ASP A 100 -7.45 8.27 22.30
CA ASP A 100 -7.11 9.13 21.18
C ASP A 100 -5.60 9.42 21.15
N GLU A 101 -5.10 9.77 19.97
CA GLU A 101 -3.73 10.17 19.75
C GLU A 101 -3.65 11.60 19.23
N ILE A 102 -2.74 12.41 19.81
CA ILE A 102 -2.30 13.66 19.19
C ILE A 102 -0.95 13.39 18.52
N ALA A 103 -0.90 13.62 17.20
CA ALA A 103 0.22 13.32 16.32
C ALA A 103 0.76 14.59 15.65
N ALA A 104 1.88 14.45 14.94
CA ALA A 104 2.42 15.52 14.10
C ALA A 104 1.87 15.39 12.66
N TRP A 105 1.46 16.53 12.08
CA TRP A 105 1.28 16.66 10.63
C TRP A 105 2.43 17.47 10.05
N TRP A 106 3.23 16.81 9.21
CA TRP A 106 4.48 17.36 8.73
C TRP A 106 4.30 18.11 7.41
N GLU A 107 3.98 19.36 7.55
CA GLU A 107 4.07 20.41 6.54
C GLU A 107 4.79 21.60 7.17
N ILE A 108 5.41 22.42 6.36
CA ILE A 108 6.21 23.57 6.81
C ILE A 108 5.41 24.85 6.59
N PRO A 109 4.62 25.32 7.56
CA PRO A 109 4.01 26.65 7.50
C PRO A 109 5.01 27.73 7.93
N ARG A 110 4.70 28.98 7.59
CA ARG A 110 5.50 30.15 7.90
C ARG A 110 5.99 30.24 9.36
N PRO A 111 5.12 30.09 10.38
CA PRO A 111 5.54 30.22 11.77
C PRO A 111 6.59 29.18 12.18
N LEU A 112 6.58 27.97 11.58
CA LEU A 112 7.61 26.96 11.83
C LEU A 112 8.95 27.36 11.21
N ALA A 113 8.94 27.79 9.95
CA ALA A 113 10.15 28.21 9.25
C ALA A 113 10.83 29.40 9.95
N GLU A 114 10.06 30.45 10.29
CA GLU A 114 10.56 31.63 10.98
C GLU A 114 11.09 31.32 12.37
N LYS A 115 10.42 30.47 13.14
CA LYS A 115 10.89 30.06 14.47
C LYS A 115 12.15 29.22 14.41
N ALA A 116 12.34 28.44 13.35
CA ALA A 116 13.58 27.71 13.09
C ALA A 116 14.73 28.62 12.58
N GLY A 117 14.51 29.94 12.48
CA GLY A 117 15.47 30.90 11.99
C GLY A 117 15.67 30.86 10.48
N LEU A 118 14.70 30.31 9.74
CA LEU A 118 14.74 30.20 8.30
C LEU A 118 13.90 31.29 7.64
N LYS A 119 14.36 31.76 6.47
CA LYS A 119 13.60 32.71 5.68
C LYS A 119 12.40 32.04 5.05
N TRP A 120 11.19 32.53 5.35
CA TRP A 120 9.99 32.10 4.64
C TRP A 120 10.02 32.50 3.16
N ARG A 121 9.65 31.55 2.30
CA ARG A 121 9.69 31.72 0.82
C ARG A 121 8.30 31.63 0.18
N GLY A 122 7.26 31.28 0.99
CA GLY A 122 5.90 31.08 0.49
C GLY A 122 5.14 32.40 0.28
N ARG A 123 4.07 32.30 -0.46
CA ARG A 123 3.16 33.42 -0.79
C ARG A 123 2.13 33.67 0.34
N HIS A 124 1.84 32.64 1.11
CA HIS A 124 0.87 32.63 2.21
C HIS A 124 1.51 32.01 3.46
N ASP A 125 0.85 32.05 4.59
CA ASP A 125 1.36 31.45 5.83
C ASP A 125 1.51 29.92 5.75
N TRP A 126 0.76 29.29 4.88
CA TRP A 126 0.98 27.94 4.37
C TRP A 126 0.96 27.98 2.84
N ASP A 127 1.94 27.37 2.19
CA ASP A 127 2.03 27.29 0.72
C ASP A 127 2.21 25.81 0.33
N SER A 128 1.28 25.29 -0.45
CA SER A 128 1.20 23.87 -0.83
C SER A 128 2.23 23.43 -1.88
N THR A 129 3.09 24.35 -2.37
CA THR A 129 4.09 23.97 -3.37
C THR A 129 5.17 23.07 -2.76
N ALA A 130 5.64 22.10 -3.54
CA ALA A 130 6.53 21.04 -3.07
C ALA A 130 7.84 21.55 -2.46
N ASN A 131 8.41 22.62 -3.02
CA ASN A 131 9.67 23.21 -2.55
C ASN A 131 9.52 24.21 -1.39
N ILE A 132 8.31 24.45 -0.89
CA ILE A 132 8.04 25.42 0.17
C ILE A 132 7.36 24.77 1.36
N GLY A 133 6.22 24.17 1.12
CA GLY A 133 5.39 23.58 2.18
C GLY A 133 5.89 22.24 2.71
N PHE A 134 6.96 21.67 2.12
CA PHE A 134 7.44 20.35 2.49
C PHE A 134 8.96 20.32 2.67
N SER A 135 9.41 19.40 3.51
CA SER A 135 10.81 19.28 3.91
C SER A 135 11.82 19.09 2.77
N PRO A 136 11.53 18.41 1.64
CA PRO A 136 12.47 18.36 0.52
C PRO A 136 12.92 19.72 -0.04
N GLY A 137 12.16 20.77 0.17
CA GLY A 137 12.52 22.15 -0.20
C GLY A 137 13.56 22.81 0.70
N TYR A 138 14.09 22.10 1.70
CA TYR A 138 15.05 22.58 2.68
C TYR A 138 16.30 21.68 2.67
N THR A 139 17.46 22.24 3.04
CA THR A 139 18.67 21.43 3.21
C THR A 139 18.51 20.39 4.33
N PRO A 140 19.27 19.29 4.32
CA PRO A 140 19.21 18.29 5.40
C PRO A 140 19.37 18.89 6.80
N ASP A 141 20.23 19.90 6.98
CA ASP A 141 20.41 20.58 8.27
C ASP A 141 19.22 21.47 8.65
N GLU A 142 18.62 22.15 7.68
CA GLU A 142 17.39 22.92 7.91
C GLU A 142 16.21 22.01 8.26
N ARG A 143 16.09 20.83 7.61
CA ARG A 143 15.08 19.82 7.95
C ARG A 143 15.19 19.41 9.42
N ARG A 144 16.42 19.14 9.91
CA ARG A 144 16.67 18.81 11.33
C ARG A 144 16.28 19.95 12.27
N LYS A 145 16.60 21.21 11.93
CA LYS A 145 16.20 22.39 12.72
C LYS A 145 14.69 22.54 12.80
N LEU A 146 13.99 22.36 11.67
CA LEU A 146 12.52 22.41 11.63
C LEU A 146 11.91 21.33 12.52
N VAL A 147 12.44 20.10 12.46
CA VAL A 147 12.02 19.00 13.33
C VAL A 147 12.25 19.35 14.80
N ASP A 148 13.44 19.84 15.15
CA ASP A 148 13.78 20.17 16.55
C ASP A 148 12.84 21.22 17.14
N VAL A 149 12.49 22.26 16.39
CA VAL A 149 11.54 23.30 16.79
C VAL A 149 10.15 22.70 16.99
N TYR A 150 9.66 21.93 16.03
CA TYR A 150 8.34 21.30 16.12
C TYR A 150 8.23 20.41 17.37
N MET A 151 9.21 19.53 17.57
CA MET A 151 9.23 18.56 18.65
C MET A 151 9.36 19.25 20.03
N ALA A 152 10.18 20.29 20.12
CA ALA A 152 10.32 21.05 21.36
C ALA A 152 9.00 21.71 21.79
N ASP A 153 8.31 22.35 20.86
CA ASP A 153 7.02 23.00 21.14
C ASP A 153 5.91 21.99 21.43
N PHE A 154 5.85 20.89 20.67
CA PHE A 154 4.89 19.82 20.95
C PHE A 154 5.05 19.31 22.40
N LYS A 155 6.29 19.03 22.81
CA LYS A 155 6.59 18.58 24.17
C LYS A 155 6.27 19.64 25.21
N ALA A 156 6.57 20.91 24.95
CA ALA A 156 6.24 22.01 25.87
C ALA A 156 4.72 22.15 26.08
N ILE A 157 3.93 21.91 25.03
CA ILE A 157 2.47 22.06 25.04
C ILE A 157 1.78 20.84 25.66
N PHE A 158 2.17 19.62 25.27
CA PHE A 158 1.49 18.38 25.63
C PHE A 158 2.23 17.54 26.69
N GLY A 159 3.49 17.83 27.00
CA GLY A 159 4.29 17.13 28.01
C GLY A 159 5.06 15.91 27.48
N TYR A 160 4.85 15.53 26.21
CA TYR A 160 5.50 14.39 25.56
C TYR A 160 5.80 14.71 24.09
N TYR A 161 6.62 13.91 23.43
CA TYR A 161 6.82 13.99 21.98
C TYR A 161 5.71 13.25 21.23
N PRO A 162 5.29 13.70 20.02
CA PRO A 162 4.34 12.94 19.22
C PRO A 162 4.93 11.57 18.91
N ARG A 163 4.09 10.55 18.91
CA ARG A 163 4.51 9.18 18.63
C ARG A 163 4.48 8.87 17.14
N THR A 164 3.64 9.59 16.40
CA THR A 164 3.52 9.41 14.94
C THR A 164 3.59 10.74 14.22
N VAL A 165 3.97 10.66 12.95
CA VAL A 165 4.03 11.79 12.04
C VAL A 165 3.39 11.40 10.70
N GLY A 166 2.42 12.19 10.24
CA GLY A 166 1.86 12.06 8.89
C GLY A 166 2.27 13.22 8.00
N SER A 167 2.29 12.97 6.72
CA SER A 167 2.50 13.98 5.68
C SER A 167 1.91 13.47 4.37
N TRP A 168 1.64 14.35 3.43
CA TRP A 168 1.34 13.92 2.06
C TRP A 168 2.50 13.11 1.48
N TYR A 169 3.72 13.57 1.73
CA TYR A 169 4.94 12.81 1.53
C TYR A 169 6.01 13.31 2.50
N ILE A 170 6.80 12.39 3.05
CA ILE A 170 7.90 12.69 3.96
C ILE A 170 9.20 12.15 3.38
N ASP A 171 10.27 12.93 3.45
CA ASP A 171 11.58 12.47 3.00
C ASP A 171 12.26 11.59 4.05
N GLU A 172 13.19 10.77 3.59
CA GLU A 172 13.92 9.79 4.38
C GLU A 172 14.82 10.44 5.44
N VAL A 173 15.42 11.59 5.14
CA VAL A 173 16.30 12.31 6.08
C VAL A 173 15.50 12.79 7.29
N THR A 174 14.35 13.42 7.02
CA THR A 174 13.42 13.90 8.05
C THR A 174 12.87 12.73 8.88
N LEU A 175 12.37 11.69 8.22
CA LEU A 175 11.76 10.55 8.92
C LEU A 175 12.77 9.78 9.77
N ALA A 176 13.98 9.52 9.24
CA ALA A 176 15.05 8.88 9.98
C ALA A 176 15.45 9.70 11.21
N TYR A 177 15.60 11.02 11.06
CA TYR A 177 15.94 11.91 12.19
C TYR A 177 14.86 11.93 13.27
N MET A 178 13.58 12.02 12.89
CA MET A 178 12.46 11.94 13.84
C MET A 178 12.42 10.60 14.56
N THR A 179 12.72 9.51 13.85
CA THR A 179 12.75 8.16 14.41
C THR A 179 13.89 8.01 15.41
N ASP A 180 15.11 8.32 14.97
CA ASP A 180 16.33 8.06 15.73
C ASP A 180 16.45 8.98 16.98
N LYS A 181 15.96 10.23 16.89
CA LYS A 181 16.08 11.20 17.98
C LYS A 181 14.83 11.28 18.88
N TYR A 182 13.64 11.15 18.32
CA TYR A 182 12.39 11.44 19.03
C TYR A 182 11.50 10.20 19.23
N GLY A 183 11.87 9.04 18.65
CA GLY A 183 11.18 7.79 18.90
C GLY A 183 9.82 7.68 18.22
N ILE A 184 9.65 8.26 17.03
CA ILE A 184 8.46 8.06 16.19
C ILE A 184 8.30 6.56 15.91
N VAL A 185 7.09 6.04 16.02
CA VAL A 185 6.77 4.61 15.85
C VAL A 185 5.98 4.29 14.58
N ALA A 186 5.37 5.29 13.94
CA ALA A 186 4.72 5.14 12.64
C ALA A 186 4.67 6.48 11.89
N SER A 187 4.56 6.37 10.57
CA SER A 187 4.28 7.48 9.67
C SER A 187 3.16 7.12 8.70
N CYS A 188 2.63 8.10 7.99
CA CYS A 188 1.76 7.87 6.85
C CYS A 188 2.07 8.83 5.71
N ASN A 189 1.80 8.39 4.47
CA ASN A 189 1.92 9.22 3.27
C ASN A 189 0.72 9.01 2.34
N CYS A 190 0.56 9.93 1.38
CA CYS A 190 -0.54 9.91 0.44
C CYS A 190 -0.58 8.61 -0.37
N LYS A 191 -1.79 8.26 -0.83
CA LYS A 191 -2.00 7.23 -1.85
C LYS A 191 -1.22 7.53 -3.14
N ASP A 192 -1.18 6.55 -4.03
CA ASP A 192 -0.68 6.78 -5.39
C ASP A 192 -1.50 7.85 -6.10
N GLN A 193 -0.79 8.83 -6.68
CA GLN A 193 -1.35 9.90 -7.51
C GLN A 193 -0.30 10.48 -8.46
N VAL A 194 -0.76 11.06 -9.56
CA VAL A 194 0.10 11.67 -10.59
C VAL A 194 -0.26 13.14 -10.73
N GLY A 195 0.69 14.03 -10.35
CA GLY A 195 0.59 15.48 -10.56
C GLY A 195 -0.54 16.18 -9.83
N THR A 196 -1.09 15.58 -8.77
CA THR A 196 -2.09 16.23 -7.90
C THR A 196 -1.34 17.02 -6.83
N ASP A 197 -1.76 18.27 -6.57
CA ASP A 197 -1.14 19.16 -5.56
C ASP A 197 0.38 19.36 -5.73
N GLY A 198 0.87 19.26 -6.97
CA GLY A 198 2.28 19.51 -7.29
C GLY A 198 3.23 18.34 -6.94
N TYR A 199 2.73 17.15 -6.61
CA TYR A 199 3.60 16.00 -6.42
C TYR A 199 3.03 14.74 -7.06
N THR A 200 3.93 13.81 -7.39
CA THR A 200 3.64 12.49 -7.92
C THR A 200 4.19 11.43 -6.99
N LEU A 201 3.30 10.60 -6.47
CA LEU A 201 3.60 9.37 -5.73
C LEU A 201 3.06 8.20 -6.54
N TRP A 202 3.85 7.67 -7.48
CA TRP A 202 3.41 6.63 -8.40
C TRP A 202 4.44 5.52 -8.50
N GLY A 203 3.97 4.26 -8.49
CA GLY A 203 4.84 3.11 -8.66
C GLY A 203 5.51 2.60 -7.38
N GLY A 204 5.19 3.13 -6.19
CA GLY A 204 5.65 2.62 -4.89
C GLY A 204 4.73 1.54 -4.31
N TYR A 205 4.88 1.22 -3.02
CA TYR A 205 4.02 0.28 -2.31
C TYR A 205 2.57 0.77 -2.37
N TRP A 206 1.67 -0.04 -2.97
CA TRP A 206 0.39 0.51 -3.41
C TRP A 206 -0.57 0.81 -2.26
N ASN A 207 -0.69 -0.09 -1.30
CA ASN A 207 -1.60 0.06 -0.14
C ASN A 207 -0.97 -0.50 1.14
N HIS A 208 -1.67 -0.55 2.29
CA HIS A 208 -1.22 -1.06 3.58
C HIS A 208 -0.03 -0.28 4.15
N ALA A 209 1.01 -0.98 4.63
CA ALA A 209 2.19 -0.37 5.24
C ALA A 209 3.49 -1.08 4.83
N TYR A 210 4.58 -0.32 4.83
CA TYR A 210 5.91 -0.81 4.50
C TYR A 210 6.99 -0.10 5.31
N TYR A 211 8.11 -0.76 5.54
CA TYR A 211 9.33 -0.10 6.03
C TYR A 211 10.04 0.59 4.87
N PRO A 212 10.24 1.92 4.92
CA PRO A 212 10.91 2.64 3.85
C PRO A 212 12.42 2.46 3.88
N SER A 213 13.07 2.58 2.72
CA SER A 213 14.52 2.67 2.60
C SER A 213 15.07 3.92 3.30
N ARG A 214 16.28 3.81 3.87
CA ARG A 214 17.03 4.96 4.41
C ARG A 214 17.51 5.93 3.33
N LEU A 215 17.50 5.51 2.07
CA LEU A 215 17.92 6.33 0.94
C LEU A 215 16.75 6.95 0.18
N ASN A 216 15.53 6.43 0.39
CA ASN A 216 14.33 6.91 -0.29
C ASN A 216 13.07 6.48 0.47
N ALA A 217 12.39 7.40 1.11
CA ALA A 217 11.20 7.08 1.92
C ALA A 217 10.03 6.53 1.09
N TYR A 218 10.00 6.73 -0.21
CA TYR A 218 8.96 6.19 -1.10
C TYR A 218 9.27 4.76 -1.59
N MET A 219 10.50 4.30 -1.41
CA MET A 219 10.96 2.98 -1.82
C MET A 219 10.93 2.01 -0.62
N PRO A 220 10.21 0.87 -0.72
CA PRO A 220 10.27 -0.17 0.31
C PRO A 220 11.70 -0.72 0.47
N ALA A 221 12.12 -0.90 1.72
CA ALA A 221 13.39 -1.55 2.03
C ALA A 221 13.28 -3.07 1.86
N GLN A 222 14.29 -3.69 1.25
CA GLN A 222 14.37 -5.14 1.10
C GLN A 222 15.02 -5.81 2.32
N THR A 223 15.86 -5.06 3.06
CA THR A 223 16.63 -5.61 4.18
C THR A 223 16.35 -4.85 5.48
N LYS A 224 16.53 -5.55 6.59
CA LYS A 224 16.44 -4.92 7.93
C LYS A 224 17.51 -3.83 8.14
N ALA A 225 18.65 -3.94 7.46
CA ALA A 225 19.73 -2.96 7.57
C ALA A 225 19.44 -1.69 6.77
N GLY A 226 18.81 -1.82 5.59
CA GLY A 226 18.47 -0.72 4.70
C GLY A 226 17.23 0.08 5.12
N GLN A 227 16.44 -0.43 6.08
CA GLN A 227 15.17 0.22 6.45
C GLN A 227 15.31 1.32 7.51
N ILE A 228 14.47 2.34 7.42
CA ILE A 228 14.09 3.14 8.59
C ILE A 228 13.13 2.28 9.42
N LYS A 229 13.35 2.19 10.74
CA LYS A 229 12.57 1.30 11.63
C LYS A 229 11.18 1.83 11.99
N VAL A 230 10.53 2.49 11.06
CA VAL A 230 9.20 3.08 11.19
C VAL A 230 8.38 2.70 9.97
N PRO A 231 7.25 2.01 10.11
CA PRO A 231 6.37 1.75 8.97
C PRO A 231 5.72 3.04 8.48
N ILE A 232 5.60 3.16 7.16
CA ILE A 232 4.76 4.16 6.50
C ILE A 232 3.45 3.49 6.07
N PHE A 233 2.34 3.97 6.60
CA PHE A 233 0.99 3.54 6.24
C PHE A 233 0.45 4.40 5.09
N ARG A 234 -0.15 3.76 4.07
CA ARG A 234 -0.71 4.47 2.91
C ARG A 234 -2.08 5.04 3.26
N MET A 235 -2.28 6.32 2.93
CA MET A 235 -3.50 7.08 3.29
C MET A 235 -4.63 6.91 2.29
N LEU A 236 -5.81 7.36 2.70
CA LEU A 236 -7.00 7.71 1.92
C LEU A 236 -7.81 6.54 1.36
N GLY A 237 -7.43 5.28 1.51
CA GLY A 237 -8.22 4.12 1.09
C GLY A 237 -8.65 4.18 -0.38
N SER A 238 -7.73 3.86 -1.29
CA SER A 238 -7.98 3.91 -2.73
C SER A 238 -8.87 2.77 -3.22
N ASP A 239 -9.81 3.07 -4.12
CA ASP A 239 -10.54 2.06 -4.89
C ASP A 239 -9.56 1.17 -5.66
N PRO A 240 -9.54 -0.14 -5.42
CA PRO A 240 -8.56 -1.03 -6.04
C PRO A 240 -8.75 -1.24 -7.54
N ILE A 241 -9.95 -0.95 -8.06
CA ILE A 241 -10.28 -1.10 -9.49
C ILE A 241 -10.09 0.22 -10.23
N TYR A 242 -10.68 1.31 -9.69
CA TYR A 242 -10.87 2.57 -10.43
C TYR A 242 -9.94 3.70 -10.02
N GLN A 243 -9.36 3.69 -8.81
CA GLN A 243 -8.35 4.68 -8.44
C GLN A 243 -6.97 4.24 -8.95
N TYR A 244 -6.69 4.51 -10.22
CA TYR A 244 -5.44 4.13 -10.86
C TYR A 244 -4.85 5.31 -11.65
N GLY A 245 -3.81 5.92 -11.10
CA GLY A 245 -3.09 7.03 -11.72
C GLY A 245 -3.91 8.29 -11.91
N THR A 246 -3.99 8.74 -13.16
CA THR A 246 -4.70 9.95 -13.58
C THR A 246 -6.19 9.75 -13.82
N THR A 247 -6.79 8.74 -13.22
CA THR A 247 -8.22 8.46 -13.35
C THR A 247 -9.05 9.72 -13.11
N PRO A 248 -10.03 10.03 -13.97
CA PRO A 248 -10.95 11.13 -13.75
C PRO A 248 -11.77 10.92 -12.46
N GLY A 249 -11.70 11.87 -11.56
CA GLY A 249 -12.37 11.81 -10.26
C GLY A 249 -11.53 11.15 -9.17
N MET A 250 -12.02 11.26 -7.94
CA MET A 250 -11.39 10.70 -6.75
C MET A 250 -12.25 9.57 -6.22
N PHE A 251 -11.74 8.34 -6.31
CA PHE A 251 -12.40 7.15 -5.80
C PHE A 251 -11.64 6.64 -4.57
N THR A 252 -11.79 7.38 -3.47
CA THR A 252 -11.11 7.15 -2.19
C THR A 252 -12.10 7.15 -1.04
N LEU A 253 -11.67 6.70 0.13
CA LEU A 253 -12.47 6.70 1.36
C LEU A 253 -12.61 8.13 1.96
N GLU A 254 -12.17 9.17 1.27
CA GLU A 254 -12.37 10.54 1.71
C GLU A 254 -13.86 10.92 1.66
N PRO A 255 -14.46 11.32 2.79
CA PRO A 255 -15.92 11.53 2.91
C PRO A 255 -16.46 12.68 2.07
N VAL A 256 -15.60 13.52 1.53
CA VAL A 256 -15.97 14.68 0.71
C VAL A 256 -16.31 14.33 -0.74
N TYR A 257 -16.03 13.12 -1.21
CA TYR A 257 -16.29 12.70 -2.58
C TYR A 257 -17.60 11.91 -2.69
N PRO A 258 -18.68 12.52 -3.25
CA PRO A 258 -20.05 11.94 -3.21
C PRO A 258 -20.20 10.59 -3.92
N VAL A 259 -19.31 10.30 -4.89
CA VAL A 259 -19.36 9.06 -5.68
C VAL A 259 -18.55 7.92 -5.09
N ALA A 260 -17.79 8.18 -4.02
CA ALA A 260 -16.91 7.21 -3.35
C ALA A 260 -17.08 7.30 -1.82
N GLY A 261 -16.14 7.89 -1.09
CA GLY A 261 -16.18 7.97 0.37
C GLY A 261 -17.39 8.68 0.97
N GLY A 262 -18.13 9.49 0.19
CA GLY A 262 -19.41 10.07 0.54
C GLY A 262 -20.64 9.23 0.16
N SER A 263 -20.46 8.08 -0.49
CA SER A 263 -21.54 7.17 -0.96
C SER A 263 -21.67 5.96 -0.03
N ALA A 264 -22.89 5.71 0.47
CA ALA A 264 -23.17 4.55 1.30
C ALA A 264 -22.84 3.22 0.61
N ASP A 265 -23.24 3.09 -0.66
CA ASP A 265 -23.05 1.85 -1.43
C ASP A 265 -21.56 1.59 -1.72
N TRP A 266 -20.81 2.63 -2.10
CA TRP A 266 -19.39 2.50 -2.35
C TRP A 266 -18.62 2.17 -1.05
N VAL A 267 -18.92 2.86 0.04
CA VAL A 267 -18.26 2.62 1.34
C VAL A 267 -18.57 1.21 1.85
N ALA A 268 -19.81 0.74 1.71
CA ALA A 268 -20.16 -0.62 2.08
C ALA A 268 -19.41 -1.65 1.22
N TRP A 269 -19.36 -1.46 -0.10
CA TRP A 269 -18.58 -2.30 -1.02
C TRP A 269 -17.07 -2.30 -0.68
N PHE A 270 -16.50 -1.13 -0.41
CA PHE A 270 -15.08 -0.98 -0.08
C PHE A 270 -14.74 -1.74 1.23
N MET A 271 -15.57 -1.56 2.26
CA MET A 271 -15.38 -2.24 3.55
C MET A 271 -15.63 -3.74 3.47
N ASP A 272 -16.59 -4.19 2.66
CA ASP A 272 -16.83 -5.62 2.41
C ASP A 272 -15.60 -6.31 1.82
N ASN A 273 -14.95 -5.68 0.82
CA ASN A 273 -13.70 -6.20 0.26
C ASN A 273 -12.56 -6.19 1.30
N LEU A 274 -12.42 -5.14 2.13
CA LEU A 274 -11.41 -5.08 3.19
C LEU A 274 -11.60 -6.20 4.22
N ILE A 275 -12.84 -6.49 4.59
CA ILE A 275 -13.18 -7.44 5.66
C ILE A 275 -13.11 -8.89 5.17
N HIS A 276 -13.64 -9.19 4.01
CA HIS A 276 -13.90 -10.57 3.60
C HIS A 276 -12.94 -11.13 2.54
N GLN A 277 -12.13 -10.28 1.90
CA GLN A 277 -11.21 -10.77 0.87
C GLN A 277 -9.83 -11.10 1.45
N PRO A 278 -9.04 -11.97 0.77
CA PRO A 278 -7.67 -12.28 1.13
C PRO A 278 -6.78 -11.04 1.22
N SER A 279 -5.99 -10.93 2.29
CA SER A 279 -5.10 -9.79 2.55
C SER A 279 -3.66 -10.17 2.90
N LEU A 280 -3.37 -11.47 3.06
CA LEU A 280 -2.11 -12.03 3.52
C LEU A 280 -1.79 -11.59 4.96
N ALA A 281 -0.73 -10.81 5.15
CA ALA A 281 -0.26 -10.48 6.50
C ALA A 281 -1.27 -9.69 7.34
N PHE A 282 -2.05 -8.80 6.73
CA PHE A 282 -3.11 -7.99 7.37
C PHE A 282 -3.86 -7.17 6.33
N ALA A 283 -5.07 -6.71 6.66
CA ALA A 283 -5.75 -5.67 5.89
C ALA A 283 -5.62 -4.31 6.58
N TYR A 284 -5.51 -3.25 5.79
CA TYR A 284 -5.41 -1.89 6.30
C TYR A 284 -6.10 -0.88 5.41
N THR A 285 -6.77 0.07 6.04
CA THR A 285 -7.21 1.31 5.40
C THR A 285 -7.17 2.48 6.36
N GLN A 286 -7.21 3.69 5.81
CA GLN A 286 -7.31 4.92 6.57
C GLN A 286 -8.59 5.65 6.19
N ALA A 287 -9.41 5.97 7.19
CA ALA A 287 -10.57 6.84 7.12
C ALA A 287 -10.28 8.17 7.84
N GLY A 288 -11.21 9.08 7.82
CA GLY A 288 -11.02 10.43 8.37
C GLY A 288 -10.77 11.46 7.28
N GLN A 289 -10.54 12.69 7.67
CA GLN A 289 -10.37 13.79 6.70
C GLN A 289 -9.60 14.95 7.30
N GLU A 290 -8.90 15.70 6.45
CA GLU A 290 -8.38 17.01 6.81
C GLU A 290 -9.49 18.02 7.07
N ASN A 291 -9.27 18.93 8.01
CA ASN A 291 -10.26 19.94 8.36
C ASN A 291 -10.46 21.03 7.29
N SER A 292 -9.54 21.16 6.34
CA SER A 292 -9.55 22.20 5.30
C SER A 292 -10.67 22.08 4.26
N PHE A 293 -11.31 20.92 4.15
CA PHE A 293 -12.52 20.80 3.31
C PHE A 293 -13.77 21.45 3.93
N GLY A 294 -13.75 21.72 5.24
CA GLY A 294 -14.90 22.27 5.94
C GLY A 294 -15.95 21.23 6.33
N TRP A 295 -16.67 21.50 7.41
CA TRP A 295 -17.65 20.56 7.97
C TRP A 295 -18.79 20.23 7.01
N ASP A 296 -19.32 21.23 6.32
CA ASP A 296 -20.48 21.04 5.42
C ASP A 296 -20.19 20.11 4.25
N ALA A 297 -18.96 20.10 3.75
CA ALA A 297 -18.56 19.20 2.67
C ALA A 297 -18.40 17.75 3.13
N MET A 298 -17.95 17.52 4.38
CA MET A 298 -17.63 16.17 4.84
C MET A 298 -18.69 15.52 5.73
N LYS A 299 -19.57 16.29 6.38
CA LYS A 299 -20.46 15.80 7.45
C LYS A 299 -21.28 14.57 7.07
N THR A 300 -21.83 14.54 5.86
CA THR A 300 -22.67 13.42 5.40
C THR A 300 -21.85 12.15 5.25
N GLY A 301 -20.76 12.21 4.50
CA GLY A 301 -19.91 11.05 4.27
C GLY A 301 -19.19 10.58 5.53
N LEU A 302 -18.68 11.52 6.33
CA LEU A 302 -17.98 11.17 7.58
C LEU A 302 -18.95 10.55 8.61
N THR A 303 -20.19 11.04 8.72
CA THR A 303 -21.21 10.45 9.60
C THR A 303 -21.52 9.00 9.17
N LEU A 304 -21.68 8.78 7.87
CA LEU A 304 -21.90 7.47 7.29
C LEU A 304 -20.77 6.51 7.61
N GLN A 305 -19.52 6.94 7.36
CA GLN A 305 -18.33 6.10 7.60
C GLN A 305 -18.17 5.78 9.08
N VAL A 306 -18.24 6.78 9.96
CA VAL A 306 -18.10 6.59 11.42
C VAL A 306 -19.17 5.63 11.96
N ALA A 307 -20.41 5.71 11.47
CA ALA A 307 -21.48 4.80 11.87
C ALA A 307 -21.18 3.35 11.43
N LEU A 308 -20.71 3.15 10.20
CA LEU A 308 -20.34 1.83 9.69
C LEU A 308 -19.13 1.27 10.45
N LEU A 309 -18.06 2.04 10.61
CA LEU A 309 -16.87 1.61 11.35
C LEU A 309 -17.20 1.22 12.80
N ALA A 310 -18.07 1.98 13.47
CA ALA A 310 -18.52 1.65 14.81
C ALA A 310 -19.37 0.35 14.85
N LYS A 311 -20.14 0.07 13.81
CA LYS A 311 -20.90 -1.17 13.67
C LYS A 311 -19.95 -2.36 13.48
N GLU A 312 -19.03 -2.29 12.52
CA GLU A 312 -18.11 -3.38 12.20
C GLU A 312 -17.09 -3.63 13.32
N ALA A 313 -16.63 -2.58 14.01
CA ALA A 313 -15.77 -2.73 15.19
C ALA A 313 -16.48 -3.44 16.35
N ARG A 314 -17.77 -3.12 16.62
CA ARG A 314 -18.57 -3.84 17.62
C ARG A 314 -18.87 -5.30 17.24
N ALA A 315 -18.94 -5.60 15.95
CA ALA A 315 -19.07 -6.96 15.44
C ALA A 315 -17.75 -7.77 15.53
N GLY A 316 -16.62 -7.08 15.76
CA GLY A 316 -15.30 -7.72 15.79
C GLY A 316 -14.69 -7.95 14.40
N GLU A 317 -15.31 -7.39 13.35
CA GLU A 317 -14.86 -7.56 11.96
C GLU A 317 -13.63 -6.68 11.64
N ILE A 318 -13.49 -5.56 12.33
CA ILE A 318 -12.36 -4.64 12.18
C ILE A 318 -11.82 -4.19 13.54
N GLN A 319 -10.58 -3.75 13.54
CA GLN A 319 -9.94 -3.07 14.67
C GLN A 319 -9.73 -1.60 14.29
N VAL A 320 -10.47 -0.69 14.95
CA VAL A 320 -10.23 0.75 14.80
C VAL A 320 -9.17 1.15 15.80
N GLU A 321 -8.05 1.67 15.31
CA GLU A 321 -6.86 1.97 16.09
C GLU A 321 -6.31 3.36 15.78
N THR A 322 -5.52 3.93 16.71
CA THR A 322 -4.68 5.07 16.40
C THR A 322 -3.48 4.64 15.53
N LEU A 323 -2.87 5.60 14.83
CA LEU A 323 -1.69 5.30 14.01
C LEU A 323 -0.53 4.76 14.87
N ALA A 324 -0.39 5.25 16.12
CA ALA A 324 0.62 4.74 17.04
C ALA A 324 0.38 3.28 17.44
N GLN A 325 -0.86 2.88 17.67
CA GLN A 325 -1.22 1.48 17.97
C GLN A 325 -0.93 0.58 16.77
N ALA A 326 -1.39 0.97 15.58
CA ALA A 326 -1.11 0.25 14.34
C ALA A 326 0.40 0.13 14.06
N GLY A 327 1.17 1.21 14.27
CA GLY A 327 2.61 1.21 14.10
C GLY A 327 3.34 0.29 15.07
N GLN A 328 2.95 0.29 16.34
CA GLN A 328 3.53 -0.62 17.35
C GLN A 328 3.18 -2.06 17.07
N TRP A 329 1.92 -2.34 16.69
CA TRP A 329 1.49 -3.65 16.26
C TRP A 329 2.33 -4.16 15.09
N PHE A 330 2.52 -3.32 14.05
CA PHE A 330 3.31 -3.66 12.87
C PHE A 330 4.77 -3.97 13.22
N GLN A 331 5.42 -3.12 14.05
CA GLN A 331 6.80 -3.32 14.48
C GLN A 331 6.99 -4.57 15.33
N HIS A 332 5.97 -4.95 16.10
CA HIS A 332 6.01 -6.16 16.93
C HIS A 332 5.90 -7.44 16.09
N HIS A 333 5.09 -7.40 15.02
CA HIS A 333 4.81 -8.59 14.20
C HIS A 333 5.78 -8.77 13.03
N PHE A 334 6.33 -7.68 12.49
CA PHE A 334 7.14 -7.73 11.28
C PHE A 334 8.49 -7.04 11.46
N SER A 335 9.56 -7.80 11.24
CA SER A 335 10.93 -7.26 11.27
C SER A 335 11.35 -6.64 9.93
N VAL A 336 10.65 -6.97 8.85
CA VAL A 336 10.75 -6.42 7.48
C VAL A 336 9.34 -6.31 6.92
N THR A 337 9.14 -5.58 5.84
CA THR A 337 7.84 -5.43 5.18
C THR A 337 7.28 -6.78 4.76
N PRO A 338 6.11 -7.21 5.28
CA PRO A 338 5.47 -8.45 4.86
C PRO A 338 4.76 -8.30 3.52
N PRO A 339 4.53 -9.37 2.76
CA PRO A 339 3.61 -9.34 1.63
C PRO A 339 2.17 -9.06 2.06
N THR A 340 1.45 -8.29 1.24
CA THR A 340 0.03 -7.98 1.42
C THR A 340 -0.73 -8.12 0.11
N SER A 341 -2.04 -8.27 0.17
CA SER A 341 -2.91 -8.28 -1.01
C SER A 341 -4.16 -7.44 -0.80
N VAL A 342 -4.69 -6.91 -1.91
CA VAL A 342 -6.02 -6.30 -1.98
C VAL A 342 -6.78 -6.96 -3.12
N VAL A 343 -7.93 -7.51 -2.81
CA VAL A 343 -8.75 -8.26 -3.75
C VAL A 343 -10.14 -7.62 -3.83
N ALA A 344 -10.63 -7.41 -5.05
CA ALA A 344 -12.00 -7.00 -5.31
C ALA A 344 -12.56 -7.83 -6.47
N LEU A 345 -13.45 -8.76 -6.16
CA LEU A 345 -14.08 -9.66 -7.12
C LEU A 345 -15.48 -9.20 -7.55
N THR A 346 -15.97 -8.15 -6.94
CA THR A 346 -17.21 -7.44 -7.28
C THR A 346 -16.90 -6.03 -7.75
N ASP A 347 -17.81 -5.43 -8.48
CA ASP A 347 -17.64 -4.12 -9.11
C ASP A 347 -18.84 -3.22 -8.83
N TRP A 348 -18.64 -2.17 -8.06
CA TRP A 348 -19.69 -1.22 -7.71
C TRP A 348 -20.25 -0.42 -8.89
N LYS A 349 -19.48 -0.33 -10.01
CA LYS A 349 -19.97 0.29 -11.26
C LYS A 349 -20.70 -0.70 -12.17
N HIS A 350 -20.82 -1.98 -11.78
CA HIS A 350 -21.46 -3.04 -12.56
C HIS A 350 -20.89 -3.23 -13.97
N GLN A 351 -19.59 -2.93 -14.18
CA GLN A 351 -18.87 -3.14 -15.44
C GLN A 351 -18.17 -4.50 -15.50
N ASN A 352 -18.44 -5.37 -14.52
CA ASN A 352 -17.86 -6.71 -14.39
C ASN A 352 -16.32 -6.71 -14.29
N ARG A 353 -15.72 -5.65 -13.79
CA ARG A 353 -14.29 -5.58 -13.49
C ARG A 353 -13.97 -6.29 -12.19
N LYS A 354 -12.77 -6.87 -12.11
CA LYS A 354 -12.21 -7.45 -10.89
C LYS A 354 -10.74 -7.11 -10.83
N THR A 355 -10.16 -7.12 -9.64
CA THR A 355 -8.75 -6.82 -9.48
C THR A 355 -8.13 -7.60 -8.33
N VAL A 356 -6.85 -7.90 -8.49
CA VAL A 356 -5.97 -8.40 -7.43
C VAL A 356 -4.71 -7.56 -7.44
N TRP A 357 -4.40 -6.97 -6.30
CA TRP A 357 -3.10 -6.38 -6.00
C TRP A 357 -2.31 -7.31 -5.10
N TYR A 358 -1.04 -7.43 -5.38
CA TYR A 358 -0.06 -8.09 -4.53
C TYR A 358 1.14 -7.15 -4.35
N ASP A 359 1.49 -6.89 -3.10
CA ASP A 359 2.64 -6.06 -2.73
C ASP A 359 3.58 -6.86 -1.86
N SER A 360 4.88 -6.71 -2.09
CA SER A 360 5.95 -7.21 -1.24
C SER A 360 7.05 -6.16 -1.12
N ARG A 361 8.09 -6.42 -0.35
CA ARG A 361 9.25 -5.53 -0.31
C ARG A 361 10.08 -5.51 -1.60
N PHE A 362 9.76 -6.38 -2.58
CA PHE A 362 10.51 -6.49 -3.84
C PHE A 362 9.75 -5.96 -5.05
N TYR A 363 8.42 -5.98 -5.01
CA TYR A 363 7.60 -5.56 -6.14
C TYR A 363 6.14 -5.33 -5.73
N ARG A 364 5.44 -4.60 -6.57
CA ARG A 364 3.99 -4.57 -6.63
C ARG A 364 3.52 -5.16 -7.94
N LEU A 365 2.37 -5.83 -7.94
CA LEU A 365 1.73 -6.39 -9.12
C LEU A 365 0.22 -6.14 -9.04
N ASN A 366 -0.37 -5.70 -10.15
CA ASN A 366 -1.82 -5.61 -10.29
C ASN A 366 -2.33 -6.43 -11.48
N LEU A 367 -3.28 -7.31 -11.19
CA LEU A 367 -4.09 -8.00 -12.18
C LEU A 367 -5.44 -7.31 -12.30
N LEU A 368 -5.89 -7.07 -13.53
CA LEU A 368 -7.21 -6.53 -13.83
C LEU A 368 -7.96 -7.49 -14.77
N TRP A 369 -9.20 -7.78 -14.44
CA TRP A 369 -10.16 -8.47 -15.29
C TRP A 369 -11.12 -7.47 -15.91
N GLU A 370 -11.22 -7.50 -17.21
CA GLU A 370 -12.21 -6.72 -17.97
C GLU A 370 -12.45 -7.36 -19.35
N ASN A 371 -13.59 -7.09 -19.94
CA ASN A 371 -13.93 -7.54 -21.30
C ASN A 371 -13.75 -9.06 -21.55
N GLY A 372 -13.97 -9.91 -20.52
CA GLY A 372 -13.88 -11.36 -20.63
C GLY A 372 -12.45 -11.91 -20.71
N THR A 373 -11.45 -11.12 -20.39
CA THR A 373 -10.04 -11.51 -20.26
C THR A 373 -9.44 -10.94 -18.98
N PHE A 374 -8.14 -11.16 -18.75
CA PHE A 374 -7.37 -10.58 -17.66
C PHE A 374 -5.97 -10.21 -18.13
N PHE A 375 -5.30 -9.34 -17.41
CA PHE A 375 -3.93 -8.94 -17.74
C PHE A 375 -3.22 -8.34 -16.53
N ILE A 376 -1.90 -8.32 -16.56
CA ILE A 376 -1.11 -7.57 -15.58
C ILE A 376 -1.12 -6.12 -16.05
N ARG A 377 -1.87 -5.28 -15.32
CA ARG A 377 -1.98 -3.84 -15.58
C ARG A 377 -0.76 -3.08 -15.09
N ASP A 378 -0.16 -3.55 -13.98
CA ASP A 378 0.92 -2.87 -13.28
C ASP A 378 1.91 -3.90 -12.72
N LEU A 379 3.19 -3.66 -12.94
CA LEU A 379 4.28 -4.40 -12.32
C LEU A 379 5.47 -3.45 -12.14
N HIS A 380 5.73 -3.06 -10.88
CA HIS A 380 6.90 -2.26 -10.52
C HIS A 380 7.81 -3.05 -9.59
N ARG A 381 9.10 -2.92 -9.79
CA ARG A 381 10.12 -3.45 -8.87
C ARG A 381 10.49 -2.39 -7.82
N PHE A 382 11.00 -2.86 -6.68
CA PHE A 382 11.56 -2.01 -5.63
C PHE A 382 13.04 -2.29 -5.45
N ASP A 383 13.81 -1.24 -5.15
CA ASP A 383 15.24 -1.31 -4.83
C ASP A 383 15.58 -0.31 -3.73
N GLU A 384 15.99 -0.81 -2.56
CA GLU A 384 16.33 0.03 -1.41
C GLU A 384 17.57 0.92 -1.64
N ASN A 385 18.36 0.65 -2.70
CA ASN A 385 19.56 1.42 -3.04
C ASN A 385 19.27 2.63 -3.95
N ILE A 386 18.02 2.78 -4.41
CA ILE A 386 17.63 3.96 -5.19
C ILE A 386 17.59 5.18 -4.28
N ILE A 387 18.50 6.11 -4.53
CA ILE A 387 18.64 7.32 -3.74
C ILE A 387 17.54 8.31 -4.15
N SER A 388 16.83 8.88 -3.17
CA SER A 388 15.87 9.95 -3.41
C SER A 388 16.55 11.16 -4.06
N PRO A 389 15.92 11.82 -5.03
CA PRO A 389 16.50 13.00 -5.69
C PRO A 389 16.75 14.16 -4.72
N THR A 390 16.18 14.11 -3.52
CA THR A 390 16.31 15.14 -2.50
C THR A 390 17.06 14.69 -1.25
N HIS A 391 17.75 13.54 -1.31
CA HIS A 391 18.51 12.99 -0.16
C HIS A 391 19.54 13.98 0.38
N ASP A 392 20.45 14.43 -0.50
CA ASP A 392 21.55 15.35 -0.16
C ASP A 392 21.36 16.76 -0.73
N THR A 393 20.24 17.00 -1.43
CA THR A 393 19.99 18.26 -2.14
C THR A 393 18.66 18.85 -1.75
N ILE A 394 18.37 20.07 -2.22
CA ILE A 394 17.07 20.72 -2.03
C ILE A 394 16.25 20.63 -3.30
N LEU A 395 14.95 20.46 -3.15
CA LEU A 395 13.99 20.62 -4.21
C LEU A 395 13.83 22.11 -4.52
N THR A 396 14.09 22.49 -5.77
CA THR A 396 13.95 23.89 -6.23
C THR A 396 12.69 24.12 -7.07
N THR A 397 12.09 23.04 -7.57
CA THR A 397 10.87 23.07 -8.38
C THR A 397 9.61 23.02 -7.50
N THR A 398 8.52 23.58 -8.02
CA THR A 398 7.21 23.58 -7.33
C THR A 398 6.53 22.22 -7.34
N SER A 399 7.10 21.24 -8.05
CA SER A 399 6.60 19.86 -8.13
C SER A 399 7.70 18.87 -7.78
N LEU A 400 7.29 17.71 -7.23
CA LEU A 400 8.14 16.58 -6.90
C LEU A 400 7.58 15.31 -7.55
N ALA A 401 8.47 14.47 -8.07
CA ALA A 401 8.17 13.10 -8.43
C ALA A 401 9.28 12.18 -7.92
N TYR A 402 8.89 10.98 -7.49
CA TYR A 402 9.84 9.93 -7.14
C TYR A 402 10.06 9.01 -8.33
N GLU A 403 11.31 8.66 -8.57
CA GLU A 403 11.67 7.68 -9.60
C GLU A 403 11.29 6.28 -9.14
N THR A 404 10.73 5.50 -10.06
CA THR A 404 10.29 4.12 -9.81
C THR A 404 10.79 3.19 -10.90
N LEU A 405 10.63 1.89 -10.74
CA LEU A 405 11.19 0.86 -11.61
C LEU A 405 10.09 0.06 -12.31
N PRO A 406 9.36 0.67 -13.27
CA PRO A 406 8.26 0.01 -13.95
C PRO A 406 8.76 -1.09 -14.90
N VAL A 407 8.27 -2.31 -14.75
CA VAL A 407 8.34 -3.39 -15.73
C VAL A 407 7.16 -3.29 -16.68
N MET A 408 6.01 -2.91 -16.15
CA MET A 408 4.80 -2.53 -16.86
C MET A 408 4.07 -1.45 -16.07
N ASP A 409 3.65 -0.41 -16.74
CA ASP A 409 2.89 0.70 -16.18
C ASP A 409 1.68 1.00 -17.04
N GLY A 410 0.53 0.48 -16.64
CA GLY A 410 -0.72 0.70 -17.35
C GLY A 410 -1.27 2.13 -17.25
N CYS A 411 -0.71 2.97 -16.38
CA CYS A 411 -1.08 4.38 -16.29
C CYS A 411 -0.21 5.25 -17.21
N LEU A 412 1.10 5.27 -16.97
CA LEU A 412 2.00 6.22 -17.64
C LEU A 412 2.41 5.75 -19.05
N TRP A 413 2.33 4.45 -19.33
CA TRP A 413 2.72 3.88 -20.62
C TRP A 413 1.56 3.67 -21.60
N SER A 414 0.30 3.79 -21.14
CA SER A 414 -0.86 3.72 -22.02
C SER A 414 -0.93 4.95 -22.94
N GLY A 415 -1.22 4.68 -24.22
CA GLY A 415 -1.50 5.70 -25.23
C GLY A 415 -2.91 5.51 -25.77
N THR A 416 -3.04 5.36 -27.09
CA THR A 416 -4.30 4.99 -27.76
C THR A 416 -4.75 3.58 -27.37
N GLU A 417 -3.78 2.68 -27.08
CA GLU A 417 -4.02 1.33 -26.59
C GLU A 417 -3.55 1.21 -25.14
N PRO A 418 -4.27 0.43 -24.31
CA PRO A 418 -3.85 0.19 -22.92
C PRO A 418 -2.53 -0.57 -22.87
N ALA A 419 -1.58 -0.07 -22.07
CA ALA A 419 -0.38 -0.81 -21.72
C ALA A 419 -0.72 -1.93 -20.73
N GLY A 420 -0.07 -3.09 -20.90
CA GLY A 420 -0.29 -4.25 -20.05
C GLY A 420 0.51 -5.46 -20.52
N ILE A 421 0.50 -6.51 -19.71
CA ILE A 421 1.03 -7.82 -20.07
C ILE A 421 -0.17 -8.75 -20.24
N TRP A 422 -0.43 -9.17 -21.47
CA TRP A 422 -1.65 -9.86 -21.89
C TRP A 422 -1.40 -11.34 -22.11
N PRO A 423 -2.19 -12.25 -21.51
CA PRO A 423 -2.05 -13.68 -21.78
C PRO A 423 -2.66 -14.02 -23.14
N VAL A 424 -1.92 -14.78 -23.92
CA VAL A 424 -2.35 -15.25 -25.24
C VAL A 424 -2.23 -16.76 -25.35
N LEU A 425 -3.15 -17.37 -26.09
CA LEU A 425 -3.05 -18.75 -26.54
C LEU A 425 -2.33 -18.78 -27.87
N LEU A 426 -1.39 -19.70 -28.02
CA LEU A 426 -0.62 -19.90 -29.25
C LEU A 426 -1.15 -21.12 -30.01
N SER A 427 -1.43 -20.95 -31.28
CA SER A 427 -1.79 -22.05 -32.18
C SER A 427 -0.55 -22.67 -32.82
N ALA A 428 -0.70 -23.85 -33.41
CA ALA A 428 0.41 -24.58 -34.03
C ALA A 428 1.04 -23.86 -35.23
N ASP A 429 0.30 -23.00 -35.90
CA ASP A 429 0.76 -22.13 -36.99
C ASP A 429 1.43 -20.83 -36.53
N GLY A 430 1.61 -20.64 -35.20
CA GLY A 430 2.28 -19.48 -34.60
C GLY A 430 1.39 -18.25 -34.39
N ASN A 431 0.10 -18.33 -34.75
CA ASN A 431 -0.84 -17.25 -34.45
C ASN A 431 -1.16 -17.18 -32.96
N SER A 432 -1.48 -15.99 -32.47
CA SER A 432 -1.91 -15.77 -31.09
C SER A 432 -3.37 -15.30 -31.03
N SER A 433 -4.09 -15.73 -30.01
CA SER A 433 -5.44 -15.29 -29.69
C SER A 433 -5.54 -14.94 -28.21
N SER A 434 -6.44 -14.02 -27.85
CA SER A 434 -6.66 -13.65 -26.45
C SER A 434 -7.10 -14.84 -25.61
N MET A 435 -6.52 -15.00 -24.44
CA MET A 435 -6.97 -15.96 -23.44
C MET A 435 -8.25 -15.43 -22.78
N THR A 436 -9.37 -16.12 -22.99
CA THR A 436 -10.69 -15.71 -22.48
C THR A 436 -11.06 -16.48 -21.22
N THR A 437 -11.70 -15.78 -20.29
CA THR A 437 -12.08 -16.32 -18.98
C THR A 437 -13.47 -16.97 -19.01
N ASP A 438 -13.66 -17.95 -18.09
CA ASP A 438 -14.96 -18.58 -17.80
C ASP A 438 -15.25 -18.41 -16.29
N GLY A 439 -16.06 -17.40 -15.95
CA GLY A 439 -16.35 -17.05 -14.56
C GLY A 439 -15.25 -16.25 -13.85
N PRO A 440 -15.43 -16.00 -12.54
CA PRO A 440 -14.46 -15.26 -11.72
C PRO A 440 -13.22 -16.10 -11.41
N PRO A 441 -12.08 -15.44 -11.07
CA PRO A 441 -10.93 -16.16 -10.53
C PRO A 441 -11.21 -16.67 -9.11
N GLU A 442 -10.55 -17.79 -8.77
CA GLU A 442 -10.45 -18.31 -7.41
C GLU A 442 -9.16 -17.76 -6.77
N ILE A 443 -9.30 -17.09 -5.63
CA ILE A 443 -8.17 -16.49 -4.90
C ILE A 443 -7.99 -17.23 -3.57
N ALA A 444 -6.77 -17.68 -3.29
CA ALA A 444 -6.45 -18.38 -2.04
C ALA A 444 -5.07 -17.98 -1.51
N GLU A 445 -4.99 -17.77 -0.21
CA GLU A 445 -3.74 -17.66 0.50
C GLU A 445 -3.17 -19.07 0.72
N LEU A 446 -2.01 -19.36 0.13
CA LEU A 446 -1.33 -20.64 0.33
C LEU A 446 -0.59 -20.67 1.68
N ASN A 447 -0.17 -19.53 2.14
CA ASN A 447 0.46 -19.23 3.42
C ASN A 447 0.47 -17.70 3.60
N ARG A 448 1.13 -17.17 4.64
CA ARG A 448 1.19 -15.73 4.94
C ARG A 448 1.91 -14.86 3.90
N THR A 449 2.57 -15.46 2.90
CA THR A 449 3.35 -14.73 1.90
C THR A 449 2.94 -15.02 0.47
N ASP A 450 2.26 -16.13 0.24
CA ASP A 450 2.00 -16.64 -1.10
C ASP A 450 0.50 -16.59 -1.43
N LEU A 451 0.17 -15.87 -2.50
CA LEU A 451 -1.20 -15.76 -3.02
C LEU A 451 -1.34 -16.58 -4.30
N SER A 452 -2.33 -17.45 -4.34
CA SER A 452 -2.71 -18.22 -5.52
C SER A 452 -3.93 -17.59 -6.19
N ILE A 453 -3.84 -17.40 -7.50
CA ILE A 453 -4.91 -16.93 -8.36
C ILE A 453 -5.13 -18.01 -9.43
N ARG A 454 -6.31 -18.61 -9.48
CA ARG A 454 -6.69 -19.63 -10.45
C ARG A 454 -7.85 -19.12 -11.29
N GLN A 455 -7.60 -18.99 -12.59
CA GLN A 455 -8.59 -18.49 -13.53
C GLN A 455 -9.11 -19.63 -14.41
N PRO A 456 -10.40 -20.00 -14.28
CA PRO A 456 -11.05 -20.90 -15.24
C PRO A 456 -11.08 -20.26 -16.64
N LEU A 457 -10.83 -21.07 -17.66
CA LEU A 457 -10.73 -20.61 -19.06
C LEU A 457 -11.92 -21.09 -19.90
N ARG A 458 -12.36 -20.25 -20.81
CA ARG A 458 -13.37 -20.63 -21.80
C ARG A 458 -12.83 -21.77 -22.66
N GLY A 459 -13.62 -22.82 -22.83
CA GLY A 459 -13.20 -24.07 -23.51
C GLY A 459 -12.61 -25.10 -22.57
N GLY A 460 -12.57 -24.84 -21.27
CA GLY A 460 -12.06 -25.71 -20.21
C GLY A 460 -10.60 -25.44 -19.89
N GLY A 461 -10.18 -25.94 -18.73
CA GLY A 461 -8.83 -25.74 -18.22
C GLY A 461 -8.71 -24.59 -17.24
N THR A 462 -7.48 -24.34 -16.79
CA THR A 462 -7.20 -23.35 -15.75
C THR A 462 -5.85 -22.68 -16.00
N PHE A 463 -5.81 -21.35 -15.86
CA PHE A 463 -4.58 -20.59 -15.77
C PHE A 463 -4.30 -20.24 -14.31
N SER A 464 -3.08 -20.49 -13.86
CA SER A 464 -2.67 -20.31 -12.47
C SER A 464 -1.54 -19.30 -12.36
N ILE A 465 -1.66 -18.39 -11.41
CA ILE A 465 -0.65 -17.39 -11.04
C ILE A 465 -0.37 -17.57 -9.55
N ILE A 466 0.89 -17.69 -9.16
CA ILE A 466 1.30 -17.72 -7.77
C ILE A 466 2.25 -16.57 -7.51
N CYS A 467 1.77 -15.57 -6.78
CA CYS A 467 2.58 -14.46 -6.30
C CYS A 467 3.30 -14.89 -5.01
N ARG A 468 4.61 -14.67 -4.94
CA ARG A 468 5.47 -14.91 -3.78
C ARG A 468 6.32 -13.67 -3.52
N GLU A 469 6.87 -13.57 -2.33
CA GLU A 469 7.60 -12.39 -1.88
C GLU A 469 8.59 -11.83 -2.93
N SER A 470 9.34 -12.70 -3.61
CA SER A 470 10.41 -12.32 -4.55
C SER A 470 10.27 -12.84 -5.97
N LYS A 471 9.16 -13.51 -6.29
CA LYS A 471 8.94 -14.14 -7.60
C LYS A 471 7.46 -14.33 -7.89
N VAL A 472 7.12 -14.39 -9.19
CA VAL A 472 5.79 -14.80 -9.67
C VAL A 472 5.95 -16.01 -10.58
N ALA A 473 5.08 -17.01 -10.40
CA ALA A 473 5.05 -18.20 -11.21
C ALA A 473 3.70 -18.31 -11.94
N PHE A 474 3.76 -18.73 -13.19
CA PHE A 474 2.61 -18.91 -14.07
C PHE A 474 2.57 -20.31 -14.65
N SER A 475 1.37 -20.86 -14.80
CA SER A 475 1.15 -22.13 -15.50
C SER A 475 -0.27 -22.19 -16.05
N GLY A 476 -0.45 -22.92 -17.15
CA GLY A 476 -1.75 -23.15 -17.74
C GLY A 476 -1.94 -24.60 -18.11
N VAL A 477 -3.14 -25.17 -17.87
CA VAL A 477 -3.53 -26.50 -18.27
C VAL A 477 -4.89 -26.48 -18.97
N ASP A 478 -5.07 -27.36 -19.96
CA ASP A 478 -6.35 -27.55 -20.64
C ASP A 478 -7.34 -28.36 -19.77
N GLY A 479 -8.54 -28.63 -20.30
CA GLY A 479 -9.58 -29.39 -19.61
C GLY A 479 -9.22 -30.88 -19.36
N GLN A 480 -8.13 -31.39 -19.93
CA GLN A 480 -7.59 -32.72 -19.69
C GLN A 480 -6.36 -32.71 -18.78
N GLY A 481 -5.96 -31.52 -18.26
CA GLY A 481 -4.79 -31.36 -17.42
C GLY A 481 -3.46 -31.32 -18.15
N LYS A 482 -3.44 -31.22 -19.50
CA LYS A 482 -2.22 -31.05 -20.28
C LYS A 482 -1.77 -29.60 -20.31
N PRO A 483 -0.46 -29.32 -20.39
CA PRO A 483 0.03 -27.94 -20.53
C PRO A 483 -0.61 -27.22 -21.71
N LEU A 484 -1.10 -26.00 -21.48
CA LEU A 484 -1.55 -25.12 -22.55
C LEU A 484 -0.34 -24.59 -23.34
N HIS A 485 -0.58 -24.32 -24.62
CA HIS A 485 0.36 -23.57 -25.44
C HIS A 485 0.00 -22.08 -25.35
N TRP A 486 0.74 -21.30 -24.56
CA TRP A 486 0.41 -19.93 -24.20
C TRP A 486 1.67 -19.07 -24.08
N ALA A 487 1.48 -17.74 -24.02
CA ALA A 487 2.53 -16.77 -23.70
C ALA A 487 1.94 -15.54 -23.00
N TRP A 488 2.79 -14.68 -22.47
CA TRP A 488 2.48 -13.31 -22.08
C TRP A 488 3.06 -12.33 -23.10
N ASP A 489 2.23 -11.50 -23.71
CA ASP A 489 2.65 -10.43 -24.61
C ASP A 489 2.67 -9.09 -23.87
N MET A 490 3.85 -8.48 -23.76
CA MET A 490 4.04 -7.16 -23.15
C MET A 490 3.78 -6.08 -24.20
N VAL A 491 2.73 -5.33 -24.00
CA VAL A 491 2.30 -4.24 -24.88
C VAL A 491 2.32 -2.93 -24.07
N GLY A 492 3.18 -2.02 -24.44
CA GLY A 492 3.26 -0.71 -23.80
C GLY A 492 3.81 0.31 -24.79
N GLY A 493 3.11 1.36 -25.06
CA GLY A 493 3.38 2.39 -26.04
C GLY A 493 4.84 2.84 -26.26
N THR A 494 5.02 4.10 -26.63
CA THR A 494 6.35 4.67 -26.90
C THR A 494 7.24 4.68 -25.66
N GLN A 495 6.64 4.89 -24.46
CA GLN A 495 7.38 4.95 -23.19
C GLN A 495 8.02 3.61 -22.84
N GLN A 496 7.32 2.47 -23.03
CA GLN A 496 7.92 1.15 -22.84
C GLN A 496 9.08 0.95 -23.80
N LYS A 497 8.89 1.27 -25.09
CA LYS A 497 9.94 1.11 -26.10
C LYS A 497 11.19 1.94 -25.77
N SER A 498 11.01 3.13 -25.21
CA SER A 498 12.12 3.97 -24.77
C SER A 498 12.80 3.45 -23.51
N ALA A 499 12.04 2.83 -22.60
CA ALA A 499 12.59 2.29 -21.35
C ALA A 499 13.35 0.98 -21.56
N VAL A 500 12.95 0.13 -22.54
CA VAL A 500 13.62 -1.16 -22.80
C VAL A 500 14.94 -0.92 -23.57
N GLN A 501 16.04 -1.36 -22.97
CA GLN A 501 17.39 -1.23 -23.55
C GLN A 501 17.81 -2.50 -24.29
N SER A 502 17.50 -3.67 -23.74
CA SER A 502 17.84 -4.96 -24.37
C SER A 502 16.93 -6.07 -23.90
N VAL A 503 16.77 -7.08 -24.76
CA VAL A 503 16.04 -8.31 -24.50
C VAL A 503 16.97 -9.48 -24.80
N THR A 504 17.17 -10.36 -23.82
CA THR A 504 17.86 -11.65 -23.98
C THR A 504 16.84 -12.76 -23.77
N SER A 505 17.21 -14.02 -23.96
CA SER A 505 16.31 -15.14 -23.69
C SER A 505 15.90 -15.27 -22.21
N LYS A 506 16.62 -14.64 -21.27
CA LYS A 506 16.39 -14.78 -19.82
C LYS A 506 16.21 -13.47 -19.07
N SER A 507 16.34 -12.34 -19.76
CA SER A 507 16.19 -11.03 -19.10
C SER A 507 15.77 -9.93 -20.07
N ILE A 508 15.10 -8.93 -19.50
CA ILE A 508 14.80 -7.65 -20.13
C ILE A 508 15.48 -6.57 -19.28
N THR A 509 16.35 -5.78 -19.90
CA THR A 509 17.00 -4.64 -19.26
C THR A 509 16.23 -3.37 -19.58
N TYR A 510 15.95 -2.61 -18.55
CA TYR A 510 15.27 -1.32 -18.61
C TYR A 510 16.23 -0.17 -18.21
N ASN A 511 15.94 1.01 -18.69
CA ASN A 511 16.45 2.27 -18.15
C ASN A 511 15.28 3.24 -18.00
N ASN A 512 14.99 3.65 -16.79
CA ASN A 512 13.98 4.66 -16.51
C ASN A 512 14.62 5.80 -15.73
N ALA A 513 14.52 7.03 -16.25
CA ALA A 513 15.12 8.23 -15.65
C ALA A 513 16.62 8.10 -15.28
N GLY A 514 17.38 7.37 -16.10
CA GLY A 514 18.81 7.12 -15.86
C GLY A 514 19.13 5.94 -14.93
N ILE A 515 18.12 5.29 -14.34
CA ILE A 515 18.27 4.13 -13.49
C ILE A 515 18.13 2.86 -14.34
N SER A 516 19.17 2.01 -14.33
CA SER A 516 19.17 0.72 -15.04
C SER A 516 18.74 -0.41 -14.10
N TYR A 517 17.82 -1.26 -14.56
CA TYR A 517 17.34 -2.43 -13.81
C TYR A 517 16.89 -3.54 -14.76
N GLN A 518 16.66 -4.74 -14.23
CA GLN A 518 16.30 -5.90 -15.05
C GLN A 518 15.07 -6.64 -14.51
N LEU A 519 14.22 -7.12 -15.43
CA LEU A 519 13.35 -8.26 -15.16
C LEU A 519 14.11 -9.51 -15.58
N ARG A 520 14.17 -10.53 -14.71
CA ARG A 520 14.80 -11.82 -14.99
C ARG A 520 13.78 -12.94 -14.95
N LEU A 521 13.92 -13.90 -15.87
CA LEU A 521 13.16 -15.13 -15.85
C LEU A 521 13.89 -16.19 -15.03
N SER A 522 13.12 -17.09 -14.41
CA SER A 522 13.70 -18.26 -13.73
C SER A 522 14.53 -19.08 -14.71
N PRO A 523 15.73 -19.59 -14.32
CA PRO A 523 16.60 -20.34 -15.21
C PRO A 523 15.90 -21.50 -15.90
N ASP A 524 15.06 -22.23 -15.15
CA ASP A 524 14.40 -23.46 -15.56
C ASP A 524 12.92 -23.28 -15.95
N ALA A 525 12.43 -22.03 -16.08
CA ALA A 525 11.02 -21.78 -16.34
C ALA A 525 10.82 -20.61 -17.32
N GLY A 526 10.80 -20.94 -18.61
CA GLY A 526 10.46 -20.02 -19.69
C GLY A 526 11.63 -19.25 -20.31
N PHE A 527 11.33 -18.48 -21.33
CA PHE A 527 12.26 -17.58 -22.02
C PHE A 527 11.51 -16.35 -22.55
N CYS A 528 12.24 -15.29 -22.88
CA CYS A 528 11.66 -14.11 -23.53
C CYS A 528 12.32 -13.85 -24.89
N GLU A 529 11.55 -13.20 -25.76
CA GLU A 529 11.96 -12.80 -27.11
C GLU A 529 11.28 -11.49 -27.51
N GLN A 530 11.88 -10.78 -28.45
CA GLN A 530 11.26 -9.62 -29.07
C GLN A 530 10.74 -9.99 -30.46
N LEU A 531 9.44 -9.84 -30.68
CA LEU A 531 8.80 -10.12 -31.95
C LEU A 531 9.08 -9.01 -32.98
N SER A 532 8.88 -9.29 -34.25
CA SER A 532 9.13 -8.38 -35.37
C SER A 532 8.32 -7.07 -35.29
N ASN A 533 7.15 -7.09 -34.63
CA ASN A 533 6.32 -5.90 -34.37
C ASN A 533 6.75 -5.10 -33.12
N GLY A 534 7.82 -5.52 -32.45
CA GLY A 534 8.35 -4.88 -31.25
C GLY A 534 7.71 -5.32 -29.94
N THR A 535 6.71 -6.20 -29.96
CA THR A 535 6.14 -6.82 -28.74
C THR A 535 7.19 -7.70 -28.08
N ILE A 536 7.30 -7.65 -26.76
CA ILE A 536 8.14 -8.57 -25.99
C ILE A 536 7.25 -9.70 -25.53
N ARG A 537 7.61 -10.94 -25.89
CA ARG A 537 6.88 -12.15 -25.54
C ARG A 537 7.62 -12.93 -24.46
N LEU A 538 6.91 -13.31 -23.41
CA LEU A 538 7.39 -14.19 -22.35
C LEU A 538 6.76 -15.56 -22.57
N ASN A 539 7.57 -16.53 -22.94
CA ASN A 539 7.16 -17.89 -23.28
C ASN A 539 7.39 -18.83 -22.10
N PRO A 540 6.47 -19.75 -21.77
CA PRO A 540 6.72 -20.82 -20.83
C PRO A 540 7.75 -21.83 -21.38
N ASP A 541 8.26 -22.68 -20.51
CA ASP A 541 9.03 -23.85 -20.88
C ASP A 541 8.14 -24.96 -21.49
N SER A 542 8.76 -26.07 -21.88
CA SER A 542 8.03 -27.23 -22.48
C SER A 542 7.03 -27.88 -21.51
N SER A 543 7.12 -27.62 -20.19
CA SER A 543 6.15 -28.08 -19.20
C SER A 543 5.01 -27.07 -18.96
N GLY A 544 4.95 -25.98 -19.73
CA GLY A 544 3.94 -24.94 -19.62
C GLY A 544 4.15 -24.00 -18.42
N LYS A 545 5.36 -23.86 -17.90
CA LYS A 545 5.68 -23.02 -16.74
C LYS A 545 6.52 -21.81 -17.13
N LEU A 546 6.21 -20.66 -16.51
CA LEU A 546 6.98 -19.42 -16.60
C LEU A 546 7.21 -18.88 -15.20
N GLY A 547 8.40 -18.37 -14.94
CA GLY A 547 8.74 -17.75 -13.66
C GLY A 547 9.44 -16.40 -13.84
N LEU A 548 9.00 -15.39 -13.12
CA LEU A 548 9.64 -14.09 -13.01
C LEU A 548 10.36 -13.96 -11.67
N ILE A 549 11.61 -13.51 -11.69
CA ILE A 549 12.42 -13.20 -10.51
C ILE A 549 12.41 -11.70 -10.32
N LEU A 550 11.95 -11.26 -9.15
CA LEU A 550 11.74 -9.85 -8.81
C LEU A 550 12.64 -9.37 -7.67
N SER A 551 13.50 -10.25 -7.14
CA SER A 551 14.56 -9.92 -6.18
C SER A 551 15.94 -9.93 -6.84
N GLY A 552 16.93 -9.37 -6.11
CA GLY A 552 18.33 -9.37 -6.49
C GLY A 552 18.68 -8.30 -7.51
N PHE A 553 19.51 -7.40 -7.04
CA PHE A 553 20.11 -6.31 -7.83
C PHE A 553 21.58 -6.64 -8.02
N GLN A 554 21.97 -6.92 -9.23
CA GLN A 554 23.36 -6.80 -9.71
C GLN A 554 23.32 -6.48 -11.19
#